data_661410c155f87caa6be5fb325e001c82
#
_entry.id   661410c155f87caa6be5fb325e001c82
#
_cell.length_a   1.000
_cell.length_b   1.000
_cell.length_c   1.000
_cell.angle_alpha   90.00
_cell.angle_beta   90.00
_cell.angle_gamma   90.00
#
_symmetry.space_group_name_H-M   'P 1'
#
loop_
_entity.id
_entity.type
_entity.pdbx_description
1 polymer ?
#
loop_
_entity_poly.entity_id
_entity_poly.type
_entity_poly.pdbx_seq_one_letter_code
_entity_poly.pdbx_strand_id
1 'polypeptide(L)'
;MKRVEGTAGVKLLECVNPVKNTWRVRWDVREREDGSADYMEENFLGKPSGEIIRTVILGWYNEQIDREILSGFVYEGMPVWLSSENQFNYKAAHDLAVQNGGATLPVTFKFGTDEEPRYRTFGKLEELTDFYTKAMKHIQ
;
A
#
# COMPACT_ATOMS: atom_id res chain seq x y z
N MET A 1 10.96 -11.14 -0.03
CA MET A 1 11.65 -9.92 -0.51
C MET A 1 11.81 -8.90 0.60
N LYS A 2 12.86 -8.15 0.59
CA LYS A 2 13.15 -7.15 1.62
C LYS A 2 14.05 -6.04 1.07
N ARG A 3 14.03 -4.87 1.73
CA ARG A 3 14.97 -3.79 1.42
C ARG A 3 16.23 -3.97 2.27
N VAL A 4 17.37 -3.84 1.62
CA VAL A 4 18.68 -4.00 2.27
C VAL A 4 19.59 -2.82 1.97
N GLU A 5 20.55 -2.60 2.87
CA GLU A 5 21.64 -1.64 2.68
C GLU A 5 22.85 -2.34 2.06
N GLY A 6 23.53 -1.66 1.15
CA GLY A 6 24.70 -2.18 0.48
C GLY A 6 25.50 -1.08 -0.19
N THR A 7 26.14 -1.41 -1.31
CA THR A 7 26.96 -0.48 -2.09
C THR A 7 26.35 -0.24 -3.45
N ALA A 8 26.65 0.94 -4.03
CA ALA A 8 26.29 1.24 -5.40
C ALA A 8 27.02 0.30 -6.37
N GLY A 9 26.43 0.04 -7.53
CA GLY A 9 27.03 -0.81 -8.55
C GLY A 9 26.87 -2.31 -8.32
N VAL A 10 25.99 -2.74 -7.42
CA VAL A 10 25.71 -4.17 -7.24
C VAL A 10 25.08 -4.78 -8.48
N LYS A 11 25.33 -6.06 -8.70
CA LYS A 11 24.71 -6.80 -9.80
C LYS A 11 23.21 -6.97 -9.51
N LEU A 12 22.38 -6.73 -10.51
CA LEU A 12 20.92 -6.89 -10.37
C LEU A 12 20.50 -8.37 -10.39
N LEU A 13 21.26 -9.21 -11.07
CA LEU A 13 21.08 -10.67 -11.04
C LEU A 13 22.43 -11.30 -10.72
N GLU A 14 22.50 -12.05 -9.63
CA GLU A 14 23.75 -12.62 -9.13
C GLU A 14 23.54 -14.02 -8.57
N CYS A 15 24.47 -14.93 -8.93
CA CYS A 15 24.58 -16.21 -8.25
C CYS A 15 25.39 -16.02 -6.96
N VAL A 16 24.71 -15.99 -5.83
CA VAL A 16 25.34 -15.72 -4.52
C VAL A 16 25.91 -16.96 -3.86
N ASN A 17 25.46 -18.15 -4.26
CA ASN A 17 26.00 -19.41 -3.78
C ASN A 17 25.96 -20.47 -4.89
N PRO A 18 27.07 -20.67 -5.63
CA PRO A 18 27.11 -21.62 -6.73
C PRO A 18 26.88 -23.08 -6.29
N VAL A 19 27.31 -23.44 -5.10
CA VAL A 19 27.18 -24.81 -4.57
C VAL A 19 25.71 -25.16 -4.34
N LYS A 20 24.97 -24.24 -3.74
CA LYS A 20 23.53 -24.38 -3.46
C LYS A 20 22.64 -23.89 -4.60
N ASN A 21 23.24 -23.34 -5.67
CA ASN A 21 22.54 -22.74 -6.80
C ASN A 21 21.51 -21.68 -6.35
N THR A 22 21.93 -20.84 -5.43
CA THR A 22 21.11 -19.75 -4.91
C THR A 22 21.41 -18.47 -5.67
N TRP A 23 20.35 -17.82 -6.14
CA TRP A 23 20.43 -16.61 -6.95
C TRP A 23 19.71 -15.48 -6.23
N ARG A 24 20.11 -14.25 -6.55
CA ARG A 24 19.54 -13.04 -5.98
C ARG A 24 19.24 -12.03 -7.07
N VAL A 25 18.03 -11.48 -7.02
CA VAL A 25 17.57 -10.40 -7.90
C VAL A 25 17.42 -9.14 -7.07
N ARG A 26 17.89 -8.02 -7.59
CA ARG A 26 17.83 -6.72 -6.94
C ARG A 26 17.16 -5.71 -7.87
N TRP A 27 16.39 -4.79 -7.28
CA TRP A 27 15.73 -3.73 -8.02
C TRP A 27 15.47 -2.52 -7.12
N ASP A 28 14.98 -1.42 -7.70
CA ASP A 28 14.74 -0.15 -7.02
C ASP A 28 15.97 0.31 -6.24
N VAL A 29 17.10 0.36 -6.93
CA VAL A 29 18.38 0.75 -6.35
C VAL A 29 18.42 2.26 -6.17
N ARG A 30 18.66 2.69 -4.94
CA ARG A 30 18.79 4.11 -4.56
C ARG A 30 20.22 4.37 -4.14
N GLU A 31 21.00 4.97 -5.04
CA GLU A 31 22.41 5.28 -4.79
C GLU A 31 22.54 6.59 -4.03
N ARG A 32 23.54 6.65 -3.14
CA ARG A 32 23.89 7.82 -2.35
C ARG A 32 25.26 8.36 -2.78
N GLU A 33 25.55 9.63 -2.45
CA GLU A 33 26.81 10.29 -2.82
C GLU A 33 28.04 9.62 -2.21
N ASP A 34 27.91 8.97 -1.07
CA ASP A 34 29.00 8.28 -0.37
C ASP A 34 29.36 6.90 -0.96
N GLY A 35 28.71 6.49 -2.05
CA GLY A 35 28.91 5.19 -2.67
C GLY A 35 28.09 4.06 -2.05
N SER A 36 27.31 4.33 -1.02
CA SER A 36 26.35 3.37 -0.48
C SER A 36 25.06 3.38 -1.31
N ALA A 37 24.26 2.34 -1.14
CA ALA A 37 22.96 2.25 -1.77
C ALA A 37 22.02 1.38 -0.95
N ASP A 38 20.72 1.58 -1.10
CA ASP A 38 19.72 0.61 -0.65
C ASP A 38 18.95 0.09 -1.86
N TYR A 39 18.43 -1.11 -1.74
CA TYR A 39 17.69 -1.76 -2.82
C TYR A 39 16.80 -2.86 -2.27
N MET A 40 15.82 -3.23 -3.07
CA MET A 40 15.01 -4.43 -2.81
C MET A 40 15.77 -5.66 -3.32
N GLU A 41 15.64 -6.77 -2.62
CA GLU A 41 16.18 -8.05 -3.09
C GLU A 41 15.27 -9.23 -2.78
N GLU A 42 15.34 -10.24 -3.65
CA GLU A 42 14.65 -11.52 -3.50
C GLU A 42 15.61 -12.64 -3.85
N ASN A 43 15.56 -13.73 -3.09
CA ASN A 43 16.37 -14.92 -3.30
C ASN A 43 15.58 -15.98 -4.05
N PHE A 44 16.30 -16.72 -4.92
CA PHE A 44 15.71 -17.82 -5.68
C PHE A 44 16.62 -19.06 -5.59
N LEU A 45 16.00 -20.22 -5.50
CA LEU A 45 16.69 -21.48 -5.70
C LEU A 45 16.69 -21.78 -7.21
N GLY A 46 17.89 -21.84 -7.81
CA GLY A 46 18.03 -21.91 -9.26
C GLY A 46 17.96 -20.53 -9.90
N LYS A 47 18.52 -20.41 -11.09
CA LYS A 47 18.50 -19.14 -11.84
C LYS A 47 17.07 -18.82 -12.30
N PRO A 48 16.48 -17.70 -11.84
CA PRO A 48 15.14 -17.34 -12.28
C PRO A 48 15.14 -16.95 -13.76
N SER A 49 14.03 -17.26 -14.45
CA SER A 49 13.86 -16.82 -15.84
C SER A 49 13.58 -15.31 -15.87
N GLY A 50 13.79 -14.69 -17.03
CA GLY A 50 13.46 -13.27 -17.22
C GLY A 50 11.97 -12.99 -16.95
N GLU A 51 11.10 -13.94 -17.28
CA GLU A 51 9.66 -13.84 -17.02
C GLU A 51 9.33 -13.82 -15.53
N ILE A 52 9.96 -14.70 -14.74
CA ILE A 52 9.80 -14.73 -13.28
C ILE A 52 10.30 -13.43 -12.66
N ILE A 53 11.48 -12.97 -13.07
CA ILE A 53 12.05 -11.70 -12.59
C ILE A 53 11.08 -10.54 -12.87
N ARG A 54 10.58 -10.46 -14.09
CA ARG A 54 9.62 -9.43 -14.49
C ARG A 54 8.35 -9.47 -13.63
N THR A 55 7.79 -10.65 -13.40
CA THR A 55 6.58 -10.82 -12.59
C THR A 55 6.78 -10.33 -11.16
N VAL A 56 7.90 -10.69 -10.54
CA VAL A 56 8.23 -10.27 -9.17
C VAL A 56 8.38 -8.75 -9.08
N ILE A 57 9.14 -8.15 -9.98
CA ILE A 57 9.42 -6.70 -9.96
C ILE A 57 8.15 -5.89 -10.26
N LEU A 58 7.39 -6.27 -11.30
CA LEU A 58 6.14 -5.58 -11.62
C LEU A 58 5.11 -5.71 -10.50
N GLY A 59 5.01 -6.88 -9.88
CA GLY A 59 4.13 -7.08 -8.73
C GLY A 59 4.47 -6.15 -7.58
N TRP A 60 5.76 -5.98 -7.28
CA TRP A 60 6.21 -5.07 -6.24
C TRP A 60 5.86 -3.62 -6.56
N TYR A 61 6.13 -3.14 -7.78
CA TYR A 61 5.80 -1.78 -8.18
C TYR A 61 4.30 -1.52 -8.16
N ASN A 62 3.49 -2.48 -8.59
CA ASN A 62 2.04 -2.35 -8.54
C ASN A 62 1.53 -2.23 -7.10
N GLU A 63 2.10 -2.99 -6.16
CA GLU A 63 1.77 -2.86 -4.74
C GLU A 63 2.14 -1.47 -4.19
N GLN A 64 3.28 -0.90 -4.60
CA GLN A 64 3.67 0.45 -4.19
C GLN A 64 2.69 1.50 -4.70
N ILE A 65 2.28 1.40 -5.97
CA ILE A 65 1.30 2.31 -6.56
C ILE A 65 -0.04 2.21 -5.82
N ASP A 66 -0.52 1.00 -5.55
CA ASP A 66 -1.76 0.79 -4.82
C ASP A 66 -1.69 1.40 -3.41
N ARG A 67 -0.58 1.22 -2.70
CA ARG A 67 -0.38 1.84 -1.39
C ARG A 67 -0.42 3.36 -1.45
N GLU A 68 0.20 3.97 -2.45
CA GLU A 68 0.17 5.43 -2.63
C GLU A 68 -1.27 5.92 -2.87
N ILE A 69 -2.02 5.24 -3.73
CA ILE A 69 -3.41 5.58 -3.99
C ILE A 69 -4.24 5.45 -2.71
N LEU A 70 -4.13 4.31 -2.01
CA LEU A 70 -4.94 3.99 -0.84
C LEU A 70 -4.59 4.86 0.38
N SER A 71 -3.35 5.36 0.47
CA SER A 71 -2.91 6.24 1.56
C SER A 71 -3.03 7.73 1.25
N GLY A 72 -3.28 8.08 -0.01
CA GLY A 72 -3.29 9.48 -0.48
C GLY A 72 -4.64 10.19 -0.37
N PHE A 73 -5.69 9.51 0.12
CA PHE A 73 -7.00 10.13 0.25
C PHE A 73 -7.06 11.06 1.47
N VAL A 74 -7.56 12.26 1.25
CA VAL A 74 -7.76 13.27 2.31
C VAL A 74 -9.22 13.67 2.32
N TYR A 75 -9.86 13.62 3.50
CA TYR A 75 -11.23 14.05 3.68
C TYR A 75 -11.30 15.12 4.79
N GLU A 76 -11.84 16.28 4.46
CA GLU A 76 -11.91 17.44 5.37
C GLU A 76 -10.56 17.79 6.02
N GLY A 77 -9.47 17.69 5.24
CA GLY A 77 -8.11 17.96 5.72
C GLY A 77 -7.49 16.83 6.55
N MET A 78 -8.16 15.71 6.70
CA MET A 78 -7.67 14.56 7.45
C MET A 78 -7.23 13.44 6.51
N PRO A 79 -6.01 12.88 6.68
CA PRO A 79 -5.63 11.72 5.90
C PRO A 79 -6.48 10.51 6.27
N VAL A 80 -6.94 9.78 5.26
CA VAL A 80 -7.78 8.58 5.41
C VAL A 80 -7.10 7.44 4.66
N TRP A 81 -6.71 6.40 5.38
CA TRP A 81 -6.14 5.22 4.75
C TRP A 81 -7.24 4.28 4.28
N LEU A 82 -7.29 4.05 2.97
CA LEU A 82 -8.30 3.22 2.32
C LEU A 82 -7.83 1.76 2.18
N SER A 83 -7.37 1.15 3.28
CA SER A 83 -7.07 -0.28 3.32
C SER A 83 -8.33 -1.09 2.98
N SER A 84 -8.15 -2.34 2.57
CA SER A 84 -9.29 -3.22 2.25
C SER A 84 -10.24 -3.37 3.44
N GLU A 85 -9.70 -3.48 4.65
CA GLU A 85 -10.50 -3.54 5.88
C GLU A 85 -11.31 -2.27 6.10
N ASN A 86 -10.68 -1.10 5.95
CA ASN A 86 -11.36 0.19 6.11
C ASN A 86 -12.42 0.40 5.04
N GLN A 87 -12.12 0.05 3.78
CA GLN A 87 -13.11 0.11 2.70
C GLN A 87 -14.35 -0.74 3.01
N PHE A 88 -14.13 -1.95 3.50
CA PHE A 88 -15.22 -2.84 3.90
C PHE A 88 -16.06 -2.22 5.03
N ASN A 89 -15.40 -1.67 6.06
CA ASN A 89 -16.09 -1.05 7.19
C ASN A 89 -16.91 0.16 6.77
N TYR A 90 -16.38 1.00 5.88
CA TYR A 90 -17.11 2.17 5.36
C TYR A 90 -18.31 1.74 4.52
N LYS A 91 -18.12 0.73 3.67
CA LYS A 91 -19.21 0.19 2.87
C LYS A 91 -20.31 -0.40 3.74
N ALA A 92 -19.95 -1.22 4.72
CA ALA A 92 -20.92 -1.84 5.62
C ALA A 92 -21.73 -0.80 6.40
N ALA A 93 -21.07 0.21 6.96
CA ALA A 93 -21.74 1.29 7.68
C ALA A 93 -22.68 2.10 6.78
N HIS A 94 -22.22 2.43 5.56
CA HIS A 94 -23.03 3.16 4.60
C HIS A 94 -24.23 2.36 4.12
N ASP A 95 -24.03 1.11 3.73
CA ASP A 95 -25.11 0.24 3.23
C ASP A 95 -26.19 0.05 4.30
N LEU A 96 -25.77 -0.18 5.55
CA LEU A 96 -26.71 -0.35 6.65
C LEU A 96 -27.51 0.93 6.92
N ALA A 97 -26.85 2.09 6.90
CA ALA A 97 -27.50 3.37 7.08
C ALA A 97 -28.53 3.67 5.97
N VAL A 98 -28.19 3.33 4.72
CA VAL A 98 -29.09 3.48 3.58
C VAL A 98 -30.32 2.57 3.73
N GLN A 99 -30.11 1.30 4.12
CA GLN A 99 -31.19 0.32 4.26
C GLN A 99 -32.22 0.70 5.33
N ASN A 100 -31.80 1.36 6.41
CA ASN A 100 -32.68 1.71 7.51
C ASN A 100 -33.02 3.21 7.62
N GLY A 101 -32.74 3.98 6.56
CA GLY A 101 -33.06 5.41 6.50
C GLY A 101 -32.27 6.27 7.49
N GLY A 102 -31.09 5.83 7.90
CA GLY A 102 -30.25 6.57 8.84
C GLY A 102 -30.44 6.20 10.31
N ALA A 103 -31.19 5.16 10.60
CA ALA A 103 -31.49 4.77 11.99
C ALA A 103 -30.25 4.29 12.76
N THR A 104 -29.21 3.82 12.06
CA THR A 104 -27.92 3.40 12.67
C THR A 104 -26.96 4.54 12.95
N LEU A 105 -27.27 5.75 12.50
CA LEU A 105 -26.43 6.92 12.73
C LEU A 105 -26.66 7.47 14.17
N PRO A 106 -25.66 8.10 14.80
CA PRO A 106 -24.34 8.44 14.23
C PRO A 106 -23.36 7.27 14.20
N VAL A 107 -22.43 7.33 13.27
CA VAL A 107 -21.27 6.42 13.24
C VAL A 107 -19.98 7.24 13.33
N THR A 108 -18.95 6.69 13.97
CA THR A 108 -17.67 7.36 14.14
C THR A 108 -16.56 6.52 13.51
N PHE A 109 -15.76 7.14 12.67
CA PHE A 109 -14.57 6.51 12.08
C PHE A 109 -13.29 7.15 12.61
N LYS A 110 -12.24 6.37 12.67
CA LYS A 110 -10.89 6.86 13.00
C LYS A 110 -10.17 7.23 11.71
N PHE A 111 -9.81 8.49 11.59
CA PHE A 111 -9.00 9.03 10.51
C PHE A 111 -7.65 9.49 11.07
N GLY A 112 -6.83 10.10 10.21
CA GLY A 112 -5.52 10.58 10.60
C GLY A 112 -4.49 9.45 10.55
N THR A 113 -3.46 9.58 11.37
CA THR A 113 -2.38 8.59 11.48
C THR A 113 -2.41 7.93 12.86
N ASP A 114 -1.64 6.85 13.04
CA ASP A 114 -1.53 6.22 14.37
C ASP A 114 -0.90 7.17 15.40
N GLU A 115 -0.04 8.08 14.94
CA GLU A 115 0.61 9.08 15.78
C GLU A 115 -0.32 10.26 16.10
N GLU A 116 -1.18 10.66 15.15
CA GLU A 116 -2.16 11.72 15.28
C GLU A 116 -3.54 11.23 14.86
N PRO A 117 -4.19 10.38 15.67
CA PRO A 117 -5.53 9.89 15.33
C PRO A 117 -6.55 11.03 15.40
N ARG A 118 -7.48 11.02 14.45
CA ARG A 118 -8.60 11.94 14.41
C ARG A 118 -9.89 11.15 14.24
N TYR A 119 -10.92 11.58 14.90
CA TYR A 119 -12.21 10.90 14.87
C TYR A 119 -13.24 11.80 14.20
N ARG A 120 -13.98 11.22 13.25
CA ARG A 120 -15.05 11.92 12.54
C ARG A 120 -16.36 11.18 12.76
N THR A 121 -17.33 11.87 13.30
CA THR A 121 -18.68 11.34 13.54
C THR A 121 -19.61 11.83 12.45
N PHE A 122 -20.30 10.90 11.81
CA PHE A 122 -21.31 11.19 10.80
C PHE A 122 -22.69 11.02 11.41
N GLY A 123 -23.38 12.12 11.63
CA GLY A 123 -24.71 12.14 12.22
C GLY A 123 -25.84 12.14 11.21
N LYS A 124 -25.53 12.42 9.94
CA LYS A 124 -26.51 12.49 8.86
C LYS A 124 -26.10 11.57 7.71
N LEU A 125 -27.11 10.95 7.09
CA LEU A 125 -26.88 10.06 5.95
C LEU A 125 -26.21 10.81 4.78
N GLU A 126 -26.56 12.04 4.54
CA GLU A 126 -25.97 12.87 3.48
C GLU A 126 -24.46 13.05 3.65
N GLU A 127 -23.99 13.27 4.88
CA GLU A 127 -22.58 13.42 5.20
C GLU A 127 -21.82 12.11 5.00
N LEU A 128 -22.39 11.00 5.44
CA LEU A 128 -21.80 9.68 5.27
C LEU A 128 -21.72 9.30 3.79
N THR A 129 -22.75 9.58 3.03
CA THR A 129 -22.80 9.34 1.59
C THR A 129 -21.75 10.17 0.85
N ASP A 130 -21.57 11.45 1.23
CA ASP A 130 -20.55 12.31 0.65
C ASP A 130 -19.14 11.74 0.85
N PHE A 131 -18.84 11.34 2.09
CA PHE A 131 -17.55 10.70 2.42
C PHE A 131 -17.34 9.43 1.61
N TYR A 132 -18.29 8.52 1.64
CA TYR A 132 -18.18 7.22 0.97
C TYR A 132 -18.03 7.38 -0.55
N THR A 133 -18.79 8.28 -1.14
CA THR A 133 -18.70 8.55 -2.58
C THR A 133 -17.33 9.09 -2.96
N LYS A 134 -16.81 10.04 -2.18
CA LYS A 134 -15.46 10.61 -2.44
C LYS A 134 -14.37 9.56 -2.26
N ALA A 135 -14.47 8.71 -1.25
CA ALA A 135 -13.52 7.63 -1.02
C ALA A 135 -13.51 6.65 -2.20
N MET A 136 -14.66 6.23 -2.67
CA MET A 136 -14.77 5.30 -3.80
C MET A 136 -14.26 5.91 -5.10
N LYS A 137 -14.52 7.19 -5.35
CA LYS A 137 -13.99 7.90 -6.51
C LYS A 137 -12.47 8.02 -6.48
N HIS A 138 -11.88 8.19 -5.31
CA HIS A 138 -10.43 8.26 -5.16
C HIS A 138 -9.73 6.97 -5.57
N ILE A 139 -10.36 5.82 -5.30
CA ILE A 139 -9.81 4.49 -5.61
C ILE A 139 -9.84 4.18 -7.11
N GLN A 140 -10.75 4.79 -7.86
CA GLN A 140 -10.93 4.51 -9.30
C GLN A 140 -9.89 5.20 -10.19
#